data_d91337d7d4f7c1e0ca9ea95841ee6355
#
_entry.id   d91337d7d4f7c1e0ca9ea95841ee6355
#
_cell.length_a   1.000
_cell.length_b   1.000
_cell.length_c   1.000
_cell.angle_alpha   90.00
_cell.angle_beta   90.00
_cell.angle_gamma   90.00
#
_symmetry.space_group_name_H-M   'P 1'
#
loop_
_entity.id
_entity.type
_entity.pdbx_description
1 polymer ?
#
loop_
_entity_poly.entity_id
_entity_poly.type
_entity_poly.pdbx_seq_one_letter_code
_entity_poly.pdbx_strand_id
1 'polypeptide(L)'
;MIDFHTHSNASDGALSPSELVDLATKKGLKYIALTDHNNVDGLHAAAKAAEQCGINFINGVEVSCERNTHIIGLFLKRFDEINNKAIIRREYIEQSLKNYGYTREKYETLIGARDAFIKMMIDTGKGTDKTFVIEHFLQPPFGYGEAIDMIHRSGGLAILAHPNRTKGIDSNNLQEFIHELKQYGIDGIEVYQSGQTDEYTDFVADLAQRNDLLASGGSDYHSPSKINRELGMYGDIDNRKPIPIDILDKLLQNKDRYL
;
A
#
# COMPACT_ATOMS: atom_id res chain seq x y z
N MET A 1 10.13 -17.27 -0.42
CA MET A 1 9.91 -15.84 -0.72
C MET A 1 8.59 -15.42 -0.07
N ILE A 2 8.45 -14.16 0.26
CA ILE A 2 7.27 -13.50 0.82
C ILE A 2 7.06 -12.18 0.11
N ASP A 3 5.83 -11.61 0.18
CA ASP A 3 5.56 -10.25 -0.32
C ASP A 3 4.39 -9.65 0.48
N PHE A 4 4.64 -8.56 1.19
CA PHE A 4 3.66 -7.93 2.07
C PHE A 4 3.12 -6.60 1.54
N HIS A 5 3.41 -6.28 0.27
CA HIS A 5 2.93 -5.08 -0.38
C HIS A 5 2.62 -5.35 -1.85
N THR A 6 1.35 -5.61 -2.15
CA THR A 6 0.88 -5.91 -3.51
C THR A 6 -0.48 -5.31 -3.78
N HIS A 7 -0.77 -5.01 -5.06
CA HIS A 7 -2.02 -4.39 -5.50
C HIS A 7 -2.73 -5.23 -6.53
N SER A 8 -4.07 -5.26 -6.42
CA SER A 8 -4.98 -5.86 -7.38
C SER A 8 -5.77 -4.79 -8.13
N ASN A 9 -6.63 -5.23 -9.06
CA ASN A 9 -7.56 -4.33 -9.75
C ASN A 9 -8.73 -3.85 -8.87
N ALA A 10 -8.77 -4.21 -7.60
CA ALA A 10 -9.64 -3.57 -6.62
C ALA A 10 -9.16 -2.14 -6.30
N SER A 11 -7.88 -1.82 -6.58
CA SER A 11 -7.34 -0.46 -6.56
C SER A 11 -6.75 -0.08 -7.93
N ASP A 12 -5.46 -0.20 -8.11
CA ASP A 12 -4.72 0.22 -9.31
C ASP A 12 -3.74 -0.83 -9.84
N GLY A 13 -3.85 -2.06 -9.39
CA GLY A 13 -3.18 -3.21 -9.97
C GLY A 13 -3.87 -3.72 -11.24
N ALA A 14 -3.16 -4.46 -12.06
CA ALA A 14 -3.68 -5.00 -13.32
C ALA A 14 -4.39 -6.35 -13.17
N LEU A 15 -4.02 -7.14 -12.15
CA LEU A 15 -4.55 -8.47 -11.92
C LEU A 15 -5.73 -8.43 -10.94
N SER A 16 -6.71 -9.31 -11.13
CA SER A 16 -7.70 -9.56 -10.08
C SER A 16 -7.02 -10.11 -8.83
N PRO A 17 -7.66 -10.00 -7.64
CA PRO A 17 -7.10 -10.56 -6.41
C PRO A 17 -6.74 -12.05 -6.53
N SER A 18 -7.56 -12.83 -7.22
CA SER A 18 -7.32 -14.27 -7.43
C SER A 18 -6.14 -14.52 -8.38
N GLU A 19 -6.06 -13.80 -9.50
CA GLU A 19 -4.93 -13.92 -10.45
C GLU A 19 -3.60 -13.52 -9.81
N LEU A 20 -3.61 -12.52 -8.93
CA LEU A 20 -2.43 -12.11 -8.17
C LEU A 20 -1.93 -13.24 -7.25
N VAL A 21 -2.84 -13.90 -6.53
CA VAL A 21 -2.52 -15.04 -5.66
C VAL A 21 -2.01 -16.23 -6.48
N ASP A 22 -2.64 -16.51 -7.62
CA ASP A 22 -2.18 -17.56 -8.55
C ASP A 22 -0.75 -17.29 -9.05
N LEU A 23 -0.46 -16.02 -9.39
CA LEU A 23 0.87 -15.62 -9.80
C LEU A 23 1.89 -15.78 -8.67
N ALA A 24 1.54 -15.37 -7.43
CA ALA A 24 2.39 -15.54 -6.25
C ALA A 24 2.71 -17.03 -6.00
N THR A 25 1.72 -17.88 -6.10
CA THR A 25 1.87 -19.34 -5.96
C THR A 25 2.81 -19.91 -7.03
N LYS A 26 2.61 -19.53 -8.30
CA LYS A 26 3.48 -19.95 -9.41
C LYS A 26 4.93 -19.48 -9.24
N LYS A 27 5.15 -18.33 -8.61
CA LYS A 27 6.49 -17.82 -8.27
C LYS A 27 7.08 -18.45 -7.01
N GLY A 28 6.35 -19.31 -6.31
CA GLY A 28 6.81 -20.01 -5.11
C GLY A 28 6.84 -19.16 -3.84
N LEU A 29 6.01 -18.10 -3.76
CA LEU A 29 5.83 -17.36 -2.53
C LEU A 29 5.17 -18.26 -1.47
N LYS A 30 5.59 -18.11 -0.21
CA LYS A 30 4.98 -18.80 0.94
C LYS A 30 3.94 -17.94 1.63
N TYR A 31 4.09 -16.63 1.59
CA TYR A 31 3.16 -15.64 2.13
C TYR A 31 2.98 -14.50 1.14
N ILE A 32 1.76 -14.02 1.03
CA ILE A 32 1.41 -12.81 0.29
C ILE A 32 0.41 -11.97 1.11
N ALA A 33 0.57 -10.65 1.11
CA ALA A 33 -0.46 -9.72 1.55
C ALA A 33 -1.05 -8.99 0.34
N LEU A 34 -2.37 -8.79 0.33
CA LEU A 34 -3.02 -7.84 -0.57
C LEU A 34 -3.24 -6.53 0.20
N THR A 35 -2.72 -5.42 -0.35
CA THR A 35 -2.70 -4.11 0.30
C THR A 35 -3.23 -3.02 -0.64
N ASP A 36 -4.38 -3.25 -1.24
CA ASP A 36 -5.02 -2.31 -2.15
C ASP A 36 -5.20 -0.91 -1.53
N HIS A 37 -5.07 0.14 -2.32
CA HIS A 37 -5.16 1.51 -1.85
C HIS A 37 -6.52 1.86 -1.26
N ASN A 38 -6.53 2.20 0.03
CA ASN A 38 -7.68 2.73 0.78
C ASN A 38 -8.96 1.88 0.70
N ASN A 39 -8.85 0.60 0.38
CA ASN A 39 -9.99 -0.32 0.35
C ASN A 39 -9.57 -1.76 0.65
N VAL A 40 -10.53 -2.60 0.97
CA VAL A 40 -10.34 -4.02 1.32
C VAL A 40 -11.27 -4.94 0.51
N ASP A 41 -11.86 -4.43 -0.57
CA ASP A 41 -12.85 -5.15 -1.39
C ASP A 41 -12.28 -6.45 -1.99
N GLY A 42 -10.96 -6.46 -2.31
CA GLY A 42 -10.25 -7.60 -2.89
C GLY A 42 -9.94 -8.74 -1.91
N LEU A 43 -9.95 -8.48 -0.58
CA LEU A 43 -9.40 -9.41 0.42
C LEU A 43 -10.12 -10.75 0.45
N HIS A 44 -11.45 -10.76 0.35
CA HIS A 44 -12.22 -12.01 0.38
C HIS A 44 -11.88 -12.94 -0.80
N ALA A 45 -11.78 -12.37 -2.01
CA ALA A 45 -11.44 -13.12 -3.20
C ALA A 45 -10.00 -13.65 -3.16
N ALA A 46 -9.05 -12.82 -2.69
CA ALA A 46 -7.66 -13.21 -2.51
C ALA A 46 -7.50 -14.32 -1.46
N ALA A 47 -8.15 -14.18 -0.30
CA ALA A 47 -8.10 -15.20 0.76
C ALA A 47 -8.64 -16.55 0.30
N LYS A 48 -9.76 -16.55 -0.45
CA LYS A 48 -10.33 -17.77 -1.03
C LYS A 48 -9.39 -18.43 -2.04
N ALA A 49 -8.76 -17.64 -2.90
CA ALA A 49 -7.78 -18.15 -3.85
C ALA A 49 -6.54 -18.72 -3.14
N ALA A 50 -6.07 -18.05 -2.09
CA ALA A 50 -4.92 -18.49 -1.30
C ALA A 50 -5.18 -19.84 -0.60
N GLU A 51 -6.37 -20.04 -0.06
CA GLU A 51 -6.79 -21.33 0.50
C GLU A 51 -6.74 -22.44 -0.55
N GLN A 52 -7.26 -22.17 -1.76
CA GLN A 52 -7.26 -23.13 -2.86
C GLN A 52 -5.85 -23.46 -3.37
N CYS A 53 -4.95 -22.48 -3.36
CA CYS A 53 -3.56 -22.65 -3.83
C CYS A 53 -2.61 -23.15 -2.73
N GLY A 54 -3.03 -23.19 -1.47
CA GLY A 54 -2.20 -23.59 -0.33
C GLY A 54 -1.09 -22.59 0.03
N ILE A 55 -1.28 -21.30 -0.30
CA ILE A 55 -0.38 -20.21 0.09
C ILE A 55 -0.94 -19.47 1.31
N ASN A 56 -0.07 -18.96 2.20
CA ASN A 56 -0.52 -18.17 3.34
C ASN A 56 -0.88 -16.75 2.90
N PHE A 57 -2.06 -16.30 3.29
CA PHE A 57 -2.58 -14.98 2.96
C PHE A 57 -2.67 -14.06 4.18
N ILE A 58 -2.29 -12.79 4.00
CA ILE A 58 -2.37 -11.76 5.03
C ILE A 58 -3.31 -10.66 4.53
N ASN A 59 -4.36 -10.39 5.31
CA ASN A 59 -5.25 -9.26 5.05
C ASN A 59 -4.50 -7.96 5.29
N GLY A 60 -4.50 -7.08 4.29
CA GLY A 60 -3.85 -5.79 4.37
C GLY A 60 -4.63 -4.67 3.71
N VAL A 61 -4.10 -3.47 3.80
CA VAL A 61 -4.54 -2.26 3.13
C VAL A 61 -3.36 -1.31 3.01
N GLU A 62 -3.26 -0.52 1.96
CA GLU A 62 -2.35 0.62 1.91
C GLU A 62 -3.14 1.92 2.03
N VAL A 63 -2.99 2.62 3.15
CA VAL A 63 -3.68 3.88 3.44
C VAL A 63 -2.86 5.06 2.92
N SER A 64 -3.46 5.85 2.03
CA SER A 64 -2.83 7.07 1.51
C SER A 64 -2.94 8.20 2.53
N CYS A 65 -1.80 8.71 2.97
CA CYS A 65 -1.69 9.80 3.93
C CYS A 65 -1.15 11.09 3.28
N GLU A 66 -1.11 12.16 4.05
CA GLU A 66 -0.54 13.43 3.63
C GLU A 66 0.93 13.30 3.20
N ARG A 67 1.46 14.29 2.46
CA ARG A 67 2.83 14.31 1.90
C ARG A 67 3.17 13.09 1.02
N ASN A 68 2.16 12.51 0.35
CA ASN A 68 2.32 11.27 -0.42
C ASN A 68 2.93 10.11 0.40
N THR A 69 2.71 10.12 1.70
CA THR A 69 3.07 9.02 2.59
C THR A 69 2.01 7.94 2.49
N HIS A 70 2.45 6.69 2.54
CA HIS A 70 1.52 5.56 2.66
C HIS A 70 1.82 4.75 3.92
N ILE A 71 0.76 4.26 4.56
CA ILE A 71 0.87 3.38 5.72
C ILE A 71 0.16 2.08 5.39
N ILE A 72 0.92 0.99 5.41
CA ILE A 72 0.38 -0.36 5.21
C ILE A 72 -0.19 -0.87 6.52
N GLY A 73 -1.44 -1.33 6.51
CA GLY A 73 -2.01 -2.16 7.55
C GLY A 73 -1.80 -3.64 7.21
N LEU A 74 -1.17 -4.40 8.09
CA LEU A 74 -1.02 -5.85 7.94
C LEU A 74 -1.77 -6.61 9.04
N PHE A 75 -2.22 -7.83 8.75
CA PHE A 75 -2.94 -8.72 9.67
C PHE A 75 -4.30 -8.19 10.14
N LEU A 76 -4.99 -7.44 9.30
CA LEU A 76 -6.31 -6.91 9.60
C LEU A 76 -7.31 -8.00 9.96
N LYS A 77 -8.14 -7.75 10.98
CA LYS A 77 -9.19 -8.66 11.50
C LYS A 77 -10.60 -8.10 11.29
N ARG A 78 -10.73 -6.78 11.28
CA ARG A 78 -11.99 -6.04 11.12
C ARG A 78 -11.85 -5.06 9.96
N PHE A 79 -12.88 -4.95 9.13
CA PHE A 79 -12.83 -4.19 7.87
C PHE A 79 -13.84 -3.05 7.80
N ASP A 80 -14.82 -3.00 8.73
CA ASP A 80 -15.97 -2.08 8.63
C ASP A 80 -15.57 -0.63 8.55
N GLU A 81 -14.59 -0.19 9.35
CA GLU A 81 -14.16 1.21 9.36
C GLU A 81 -13.45 1.58 8.05
N ILE A 82 -12.56 0.71 7.56
CA ILE A 82 -11.86 0.91 6.28
C ILE A 82 -12.87 0.93 5.14
N ASN A 83 -13.83 -0.01 5.11
CA ASN A 83 -14.88 -0.06 4.11
C ASN A 83 -15.74 1.21 4.12
N ASN A 84 -16.15 1.69 5.28
CA ASN A 84 -16.96 2.91 5.40
C ASN A 84 -16.20 4.12 4.84
N LYS A 85 -14.92 4.26 5.15
CA LYS A 85 -14.07 5.34 4.61
C LYS A 85 -13.88 5.21 3.10
N ALA A 86 -13.71 3.98 2.58
CA ALA A 86 -13.61 3.70 1.15
C ALA A 86 -14.88 4.09 0.39
N ILE A 87 -16.05 3.76 0.93
CA ILE A 87 -17.36 4.12 0.35
C ILE A 87 -17.51 5.64 0.27
N ILE A 88 -17.28 6.37 1.37
CA ILE A 88 -17.36 7.84 1.43
C ILE A 88 -16.44 8.47 0.38
N ARG A 89 -15.20 7.98 0.27
CA ARG A 89 -14.23 8.48 -0.71
C ARG A 89 -14.68 8.22 -2.15
N ARG A 90 -15.23 7.04 -2.43
CA ARG A 90 -15.76 6.68 -3.75
C ARG A 90 -16.95 7.58 -4.14
N GLU A 91 -17.90 7.75 -3.23
CA GLU A 91 -19.06 8.64 -3.43
C GLU A 91 -18.65 10.08 -3.69
N TYR A 92 -17.65 10.60 -2.97
CA TYR A 92 -17.10 11.92 -3.19
C TYR A 92 -16.49 12.07 -4.60
N ILE A 93 -15.70 11.09 -5.06
CA ILE A 93 -15.11 11.09 -6.41
C ILE A 93 -16.20 11.02 -7.47
N GLU A 94 -17.18 10.13 -7.32
CA GLU A 94 -18.30 10.00 -8.26
C GLU A 94 -19.16 11.26 -8.33
N GLN A 95 -19.45 11.88 -7.18
CA GLN A 95 -20.19 13.15 -7.16
C GLN A 95 -19.38 14.28 -7.80
N SER A 96 -18.08 14.32 -7.58
CA SER A 96 -17.20 15.30 -8.22
C SER A 96 -17.15 15.12 -9.74
N LEU A 97 -17.07 13.88 -10.22
CA LEU A 97 -17.16 13.56 -11.66
C LEU A 97 -18.48 14.07 -12.26
N LYS A 98 -19.62 13.80 -11.61
CA LYS A 98 -20.94 14.28 -12.05
C LYS A 98 -21.02 15.80 -12.11
N ASN A 99 -20.50 16.51 -11.11
CA ASN A 99 -20.50 17.97 -11.04
C ASN A 99 -19.72 18.61 -12.19
N TYR A 100 -18.78 17.88 -12.78
CA TYR A 100 -18.02 18.31 -13.96
C TYR A 100 -18.55 17.77 -15.29
N GLY A 101 -19.76 17.18 -15.29
CA GLY A 101 -20.43 16.71 -16.50
C GLY A 101 -19.89 15.39 -17.06
N TYR A 102 -19.28 14.59 -16.22
CA TYR A 102 -18.75 13.28 -16.62
C TYR A 102 -19.69 12.15 -16.18
N THR A 103 -20.01 11.25 -17.12
CA THR A 103 -20.78 10.05 -16.85
C THR A 103 -19.88 8.84 -16.75
N ARG A 104 -20.30 7.82 -15.99
CA ARG A 104 -19.59 6.56 -15.81
C ARG A 104 -19.22 5.91 -17.16
N GLU A 105 -20.11 5.93 -18.14
CA GLU A 105 -19.90 5.38 -19.49
C GLU A 105 -18.70 6.00 -20.23
N LYS A 106 -18.42 7.28 -19.98
CA LYS A 106 -17.29 7.97 -20.59
C LYS A 106 -15.93 7.57 -20.02
N TYR A 107 -15.93 6.90 -18.84
CA TYR A 107 -14.71 6.56 -18.07
C TYR A 107 -14.55 5.06 -17.80
N GLU A 108 -15.47 4.21 -18.26
CA GLU A 108 -15.36 2.75 -18.11
C GLU A 108 -14.09 2.15 -18.76
N THR A 109 -13.44 2.90 -19.65
CA THR A 109 -12.14 2.54 -20.26
C THR A 109 -10.93 3.00 -19.44
N LEU A 110 -11.15 3.77 -18.37
CA LEU A 110 -10.07 4.28 -17.50
C LEU A 110 -10.00 3.43 -16.22
N ILE A 111 -8.79 3.08 -15.84
CA ILE A 111 -8.48 2.29 -14.64
C ILE A 111 -8.98 3.04 -13.40
N GLY A 112 -10.19 2.73 -12.93
CA GLY A 112 -10.81 3.25 -11.72
C GLY A 112 -11.30 4.72 -11.79
N ALA A 113 -12.26 5.05 -10.94
CA ALA A 113 -12.85 6.39 -10.85
C ALA A 113 -11.83 7.49 -10.48
N ARG A 114 -10.79 7.14 -9.71
CA ARG A 114 -9.71 8.06 -9.32
C ARG A 114 -8.90 8.55 -10.51
N ASP A 115 -8.44 7.64 -11.36
CA ASP A 115 -7.61 8.01 -12.52
C ASP A 115 -8.44 8.73 -13.58
N ALA A 116 -9.72 8.38 -13.74
CA ALA A 116 -10.68 9.12 -14.54
C ALA A 116 -10.81 10.57 -14.06
N PHE A 117 -10.97 10.78 -12.76
CA PHE A 117 -11.06 12.11 -12.16
C PHE A 117 -9.78 12.91 -12.38
N ILE A 118 -8.60 12.31 -12.12
CA ILE A 118 -7.31 12.97 -12.34
C ILE A 118 -7.16 13.39 -13.79
N LYS A 119 -7.41 12.48 -14.72
CA LYS A 119 -7.33 12.78 -16.15
C LYS A 119 -8.27 13.91 -16.55
N MET A 120 -9.50 13.87 -16.08
CA MET A 120 -10.49 14.92 -16.31
C MET A 120 -9.99 16.29 -15.84
N MET A 121 -9.47 16.37 -14.61
CA MET A 121 -9.01 17.64 -14.05
C MET A 121 -7.85 18.24 -14.85
N ILE A 122 -6.96 17.39 -15.36
CA ILE A 122 -5.85 17.81 -16.24
C ILE A 122 -6.40 18.25 -17.61
N ASP A 123 -7.24 17.43 -18.24
CA ASP A 123 -7.79 17.70 -19.58
C ASP A 123 -8.67 18.98 -19.60
N THR A 124 -9.28 19.35 -18.50
CA THR A 124 -10.08 20.58 -18.36
C THR A 124 -9.28 21.80 -17.88
N GLY A 125 -7.96 21.66 -17.70
CA GLY A 125 -7.08 22.74 -17.25
C GLY A 125 -7.27 23.16 -15.79
N LYS A 126 -7.96 22.34 -14.98
CA LYS A 126 -8.18 22.58 -13.54
C LYS A 126 -7.07 22.01 -12.66
N GLY A 127 -6.26 21.11 -13.21
CA GLY A 127 -5.07 20.55 -12.59
C GLY A 127 -3.89 20.62 -13.55
N THR A 128 -2.70 20.93 -13.04
CA THR A 128 -1.48 20.99 -13.83
C THR A 128 -0.91 19.60 -14.13
N ASP A 129 -1.04 18.69 -13.16
CA ASP A 129 -0.55 17.33 -13.24
C ASP A 129 -1.25 16.43 -12.20
N LYS A 130 -0.92 15.13 -12.21
CA LYS A 130 -1.50 14.12 -11.30
C LYS A 130 -1.31 14.50 -9.83
N THR A 131 -0.13 14.97 -9.45
CA THR A 131 0.20 15.29 -8.05
C THR A 131 -0.64 16.45 -7.56
N PHE A 132 -0.74 17.52 -8.37
CA PHE A 132 -1.59 18.66 -8.07
C PHE A 132 -3.05 18.27 -7.86
N VAL A 133 -3.61 17.42 -8.73
CA VAL A 133 -5.00 16.97 -8.62
C VAL A 133 -5.23 16.15 -7.35
N ILE A 134 -4.30 15.25 -7.01
CA ILE A 134 -4.39 14.45 -5.79
C ILE A 134 -4.38 15.34 -4.54
N GLU A 135 -3.48 16.31 -4.48
CA GLU A 135 -3.30 17.17 -3.31
C GLU A 135 -4.45 18.16 -3.10
N HIS A 136 -5.09 18.63 -4.19
CA HIS A 136 -6.03 19.75 -4.10
C HIS A 136 -7.51 19.36 -4.29
N PHE A 137 -7.79 18.26 -4.96
CA PHE A 137 -9.17 17.92 -5.37
C PHE A 137 -9.63 16.52 -4.95
N LEU A 138 -8.74 15.60 -4.68
CA LEU A 138 -9.13 14.38 -4.01
C LEU A 138 -9.30 14.68 -2.53
N GLN A 139 -10.22 13.94 -1.86
CA GLN A 139 -10.36 14.10 -0.40
C GLN A 139 -8.99 14.14 0.24
N PRO A 140 -8.78 15.05 1.20
CA PRO A 140 -7.49 15.13 1.86
C PRO A 140 -7.06 13.73 2.30
N PRO A 141 -5.79 13.38 2.06
CA PRO A 141 -5.25 12.13 2.54
C PRO A 141 -5.44 12.06 4.05
N PHE A 142 -5.50 10.85 4.59
CA PHE A 142 -5.59 10.68 6.05
C PHE A 142 -4.41 11.37 6.75
N GLY A 143 -4.67 11.99 7.91
CA GLY A 143 -3.60 12.32 8.84
C GLY A 143 -2.94 11.03 9.35
N TYR A 144 -1.65 11.09 9.68
CA TYR A 144 -0.91 9.90 10.13
C TYR A 144 -1.57 9.21 11.31
N GLY A 145 -1.96 9.99 12.34
CA GLY A 145 -2.63 9.45 13.52
C GLY A 145 -3.95 8.77 13.20
N GLU A 146 -4.78 9.36 12.32
CA GLU A 146 -6.04 8.76 11.90
C GLU A 146 -5.83 7.43 11.16
N ALA A 147 -4.85 7.35 10.26
CA ALA A 147 -4.53 6.14 9.51
C ALA A 147 -4.03 5.02 10.44
N ILE A 148 -3.08 5.34 11.33
CA ILE A 148 -2.51 4.38 12.28
C ILE A 148 -3.59 3.85 13.22
N ASP A 149 -4.38 4.74 13.82
CA ASP A 149 -5.49 4.38 14.71
C ASP A 149 -6.52 3.49 14.01
N MET A 150 -6.90 3.80 12.77
CA MET A 150 -7.84 3.00 11.99
C MET A 150 -7.29 1.57 11.76
N ILE A 151 -6.00 1.44 11.42
CA ILE A 151 -5.33 0.16 11.24
C ILE A 151 -5.32 -0.62 12.57
N HIS A 152 -4.97 0.00 13.69
CA HIS A 152 -4.95 -0.62 15.01
C HIS A 152 -6.36 -1.06 15.45
N ARG A 153 -7.37 -0.21 15.30
CA ARG A 153 -8.78 -0.59 15.56
C ARG A 153 -9.27 -1.73 14.67
N SER A 154 -8.69 -1.86 13.49
CA SER A 154 -8.93 -3.01 12.60
C SER A 154 -8.14 -4.27 13.01
N GLY A 155 -7.36 -4.21 14.09
CA GLY A 155 -6.56 -5.33 14.62
C GLY A 155 -5.26 -5.58 13.85
N GLY A 156 -4.81 -4.62 13.05
CA GLY A 156 -3.60 -4.72 12.22
C GLY A 156 -2.38 -4.02 12.80
N LEU A 157 -1.22 -4.27 12.20
CA LEU A 157 0.03 -3.55 12.43
C LEU A 157 0.19 -2.45 11.40
N ALA A 158 0.58 -1.25 11.84
CA ALA A 158 0.80 -0.08 10.98
C ALA A 158 2.28 0.02 10.58
N ILE A 159 2.56 -0.04 9.28
CA ILE A 159 3.91 -0.08 8.70
C ILE A 159 4.09 1.11 7.74
N LEU A 160 5.13 1.91 7.92
CA LEU A 160 5.49 2.96 6.96
C LEU A 160 5.94 2.32 5.64
N ALA A 161 5.19 2.57 4.56
CA ALA A 161 5.49 2.07 3.23
C ALA A 161 6.57 2.91 2.54
N HIS A 162 7.40 2.28 1.70
CA HIS A 162 8.38 2.91 0.78
C HIS A 162 8.81 4.34 1.20
N PRO A 163 9.53 4.51 2.33
CA PRO A 163 9.82 5.81 2.93
C PRO A 163 10.52 6.80 1.97
N ASN A 164 11.29 6.28 1.00
CA ASN A 164 11.97 7.08 -0.03
C ASN A 164 11.04 7.78 -1.04
N ARG A 165 9.73 7.48 -1.00
CA ARG A 165 8.73 8.12 -1.88
C ARG A 165 7.88 9.17 -1.16
N THR A 166 8.05 9.32 0.16
CA THR A 166 7.37 10.35 0.93
C THR A 166 7.90 11.73 0.53
N LYS A 167 6.99 12.63 0.15
CA LYS A 167 7.37 13.97 -0.33
C LYS A 167 8.10 14.76 0.75
N GLY A 168 9.32 15.22 0.43
CA GLY A 168 10.16 16.00 1.34
C GLY A 168 10.85 15.18 2.41
N ILE A 169 10.85 13.86 2.30
CA ILE A 169 11.62 12.96 3.16
C ILE A 169 12.77 12.34 2.35
N ASP A 170 13.96 12.41 2.91
CA ASP A 170 15.18 11.80 2.40
C ASP A 170 16.00 11.21 3.55
N SER A 171 17.20 10.73 3.27
CA SER A 171 18.07 10.11 4.27
C SER A 171 18.47 11.06 5.41
N ASN A 172 18.40 12.39 5.22
CA ASN A 172 18.83 13.35 6.24
C ASN A 172 17.72 13.59 7.30
N ASN A 173 16.45 13.43 6.93
CA ASN A 173 15.32 13.75 7.80
C ASN A 173 14.39 12.55 8.08
N LEU A 174 14.65 11.36 7.52
CA LEU A 174 13.83 10.16 7.76
C LEU A 174 13.79 9.78 9.25
N GLN A 175 14.88 9.97 9.99
CA GLN A 175 14.93 9.70 11.43
C GLN A 175 13.93 10.59 12.20
N GLU A 176 13.85 11.88 11.88
CA GLU A 176 12.90 12.82 12.50
C GLU A 176 11.46 12.45 12.15
N PHE A 177 11.23 12.07 10.90
CA PHE A 177 9.92 11.62 10.45
C PHE A 177 9.47 10.32 11.13
N ILE A 178 10.37 9.37 11.35
CA ILE A 178 10.10 8.17 12.16
C ILE A 178 9.71 8.56 13.59
N HIS A 179 10.40 9.52 14.21
CA HIS A 179 10.07 9.99 15.55
C HIS A 179 8.68 10.64 15.60
N GLU A 180 8.28 11.37 14.55
CA GLU A 180 6.93 11.91 14.41
C GLU A 180 5.89 10.77 14.35
N LEU A 181 6.09 9.79 13.48
CA LEU A 181 5.16 8.66 13.33
C LEU A 181 5.07 7.78 14.59
N LYS A 182 6.15 7.67 15.35
CA LYS A 182 6.16 6.94 16.64
C LYS A 182 5.25 7.59 17.68
N GLN A 183 5.02 8.89 17.63
CA GLN A 183 4.06 9.57 18.51
C GLN A 183 2.63 9.12 18.24
N TYR A 184 2.33 8.65 17.03
CA TYR A 184 1.05 8.09 16.65
C TYR A 184 1.00 6.56 16.78
N GLY A 185 2.12 5.90 17.12
CA GLY A 185 2.18 4.48 17.38
C GLY A 185 2.52 3.61 16.16
N ILE A 186 3.26 4.13 15.17
CA ILE A 186 3.72 3.30 14.04
C ILE A 186 4.47 2.06 14.55
N ASP A 187 4.15 0.87 14.03
CA ASP A 187 4.72 -0.41 14.47
C ASP A 187 5.98 -0.79 13.71
N GLY A 188 6.09 -0.40 12.45
CA GLY A 188 7.18 -0.84 11.60
C GLY A 188 7.43 0.04 10.39
N ILE A 189 8.40 -0.37 9.59
CA ILE A 189 8.82 0.31 8.37
C ILE A 189 9.15 -0.72 7.30
N GLU A 190 8.84 -0.41 6.04
CA GLU A 190 9.21 -1.22 4.89
C GLU A 190 10.70 -1.03 4.58
N VAL A 191 11.49 -2.04 4.96
CA VAL A 191 12.95 -2.08 4.78
C VAL A 191 13.30 -2.61 3.39
N TYR A 192 12.64 -3.69 2.99
CA TYR A 192 12.92 -4.41 1.75
C TYR A 192 11.88 -4.04 0.68
N GLN A 193 12.23 -3.12 -0.20
CA GLN A 193 11.32 -2.54 -1.17
C GLN A 193 11.94 -2.46 -2.57
N SER A 194 11.11 -2.61 -3.61
CA SER A 194 11.54 -2.48 -5.00
C SER A 194 11.99 -1.06 -5.36
N GLY A 195 13.05 -0.95 -6.14
CA GLY A 195 13.56 0.30 -6.69
C GLY A 195 14.41 1.11 -5.70
N GLN A 196 14.97 0.47 -4.68
CA GLN A 196 15.93 1.11 -3.78
C GLN A 196 17.31 0.43 -3.86
N THR A 197 18.38 1.18 -3.55
CA THR A 197 19.74 0.65 -3.52
C THR A 197 20.00 -0.18 -2.27
N ASP A 198 21.06 -1.00 -2.30
CA ASP A 198 21.48 -1.77 -1.12
C ASP A 198 21.85 -0.84 0.05
N GLU A 199 22.58 0.24 -0.23
CA GLU A 199 22.97 1.22 0.79
C GLU A 199 21.74 1.86 1.48
N TYR A 200 20.68 2.14 0.71
CA TYR A 200 19.44 2.68 1.30
C TYR A 200 18.68 1.61 2.08
N THR A 201 18.69 0.37 1.63
CA THR A 201 18.13 -0.77 2.37
C THR A 201 18.82 -0.94 3.72
N ASP A 202 20.15 -0.95 3.74
CA ASP A 202 20.96 -1.07 4.97
C ASP A 202 20.72 0.12 5.91
N PHE A 203 20.61 1.33 5.37
CA PHE A 203 20.29 2.54 6.14
C PHE A 203 18.91 2.44 6.80
N VAL A 204 17.86 2.01 6.07
CA VAL A 204 16.51 1.85 6.63
C VAL A 204 16.46 0.70 7.64
N ALA A 205 17.21 -0.39 7.42
CA ALA A 205 17.31 -1.50 8.36
C ALA A 205 17.93 -1.06 9.70
N ASP A 206 19.00 -0.27 9.66
CA ASP A 206 19.63 0.30 10.85
C ASP A 206 18.68 1.28 11.57
N LEU A 207 17.93 2.12 10.83
CA LEU A 207 16.91 2.98 11.41
C LEU A 207 15.80 2.18 12.08
N ALA A 208 15.32 1.11 11.45
CA ALA A 208 14.30 0.24 12.03
C ALA A 208 14.79 -0.36 13.36
N GLN A 209 16.01 -0.89 13.39
CA GLN A 209 16.60 -1.47 14.58
C GLN A 209 16.79 -0.44 15.72
N ARG A 210 17.34 0.73 15.42
CA ARG A 210 17.57 1.79 16.42
C ARG A 210 16.29 2.38 17.00
N ASN A 211 15.19 2.31 16.26
CA ASN A 211 13.89 2.83 16.67
C ASN A 211 12.93 1.75 17.19
N ASP A 212 13.39 0.50 17.34
CA ASP A 212 12.56 -0.64 17.77
C ASP A 212 11.31 -0.82 16.89
N LEU A 213 11.47 -0.65 15.57
CA LEU A 213 10.44 -0.86 14.58
C LEU A 213 10.53 -2.26 13.97
N LEU A 214 9.37 -2.83 13.66
CA LEU A 214 9.28 -4.06 12.88
C LEU A 214 9.74 -3.81 11.44
N ALA A 215 10.61 -4.68 10.92
CA ALA A 215 10.95 -4.66 9.52
C ALA A 215 9.86 -5.36 8.70
N SER A 216 9.45 -4.74 7.59
CA SER A 216 8.59 -5.33 6.59
C SER A 216 9.26 -5.29 5.22
N GLY A 217 8.64 -5.91 4.23
CA GLY A 217 9.11 -5.86 2.85
C GLY A 217 8.02 -6.24 1.86
N GLY A 218 8.06 -5.58 0.71
CA GLY A 218 7.12 -5.80 -0.36
C GLY A 218 7.61 -5.26 -1.70
N SER A 219 7.11 -5.84 -2.77
CA SER A 219 7.48 -5.43 -4.12
C SER A 219 6.74 -4.18 -4.60
N ASP A 220 5.63 -3.85 -3.94
CA ASP A 220 4.68 -2.85 -4.42
C ASP A 220 4.23 -3.19 -5.86
N TYR A 221 3.97 -4.49 -6.08
CA TYR A 221 3.58 -5.04 -7.37
C TYR A 221 2.22 -4.53 -7.80
N HIS A 222 2.13 -4.00 -9.04
CA HIS A 222 0.88 -3.54 -9.64
C HIS A 222 0.58 -4.27 -10.96
N SER A 223 1.61 -4.57 -11.76
CA SER A 223 1.41 -5.20 -13.06
C SER A 223 2.68 -5.81 -13.63
N PRO A 224 2.56 -6.76 -14.55
CA PRO A 224 3.71 -7.31 -15.26
C PRO A 224 4.49 -6.28 -16.09
N SER A 225 3.85 -5.18 -16.47
CA SER A 225 4.48 -4.11 -17.26
C SER A 225 5.38 -3.18 -16.43
N LYS A 226 5.20 -3.16 -15.10
CA LYS A 226 6.08 -2.40 -14.20
C LYS A 226 7.32 -3.24 -13.87
N ILE A 227 8.27 -3.29 -14.80
CA ILE A 227 9.46 -4.16 -14.74
C ILE A 227 10.35 -3.94 -13.52
N ASN A 228 10.25 -2.79 -12.84
CA ASN A 228 10.99 -2.47 -11.62
C ASN A 228 10.33 -2.96 -10.33
N ARG A 229 9.16 -3.62 -10.41
CA ARG A 229 8.39 -4.12 -9.27
C ARG A 229 8.04 -5.58 -9.49
N GLU A 230 8.99 -6.46 -9.25
CA GLU A 230 8.78 -7.90 -9.41
C GLU A 230 8.29 -8.53 -8.11
N LEU A 231 7.19 -9.29 -8.21
CA LEU A 231 6.53 -9.95 -7.07
C LEU A 231 7.51 -10.84 -6.28
N GLY A 232 7.60 -10.62 -4.97
CA GLY A 232 8.49 -11.33 -4.04
C GLY A 232 9.93 -10.84 -4.01
N MET A 233 10.24 -9.75 -4.74
CA MET A 233 11.60 -9.23 -4.89
C MET A 233 11.71 -7.79 -4.37
N TYR A 234 12.89 -7.41 -3.91
CA TYR A 234 13.27 -6.04 -3.54
C TYR A 234 14.57 -5.63 -4.22
N GLY A 235 14.97 -4.37 -4.09
CA GLY A 235 16.22 -3.84 -4.64
C GLY A 235 16.05 -3.20 -6.02
N ASP A 236 17.15 -2.71 -6.57
CA ASP A 236 17.17 -2.12 -7.90
C ASP A 236 16.93 -3.14 -9.00
N ILE A 237 16.52 -2.66 -10.18
CA ILE A 237 16.18 -3.50 -11.33
C ILE A 237 17.32 -4.45 -11.74
N ASP A 238 18.58 -4.01 -11.59
CA ASP A 238 19.75 -4.78 -11.95
C ASP A 238 20.30 -5.65 -10.81
N ASN A 239 19.79 -5.48 -9.59
CA ASN A 239 20.24 -6.19 -8.39
C ASN A 239 19.07 -6.61 -7.48
N ARG A 240 18.10 -7.32 -8.06
CA ARG A 240 16.95 -7.82 -7.30
C ARG A 240 17.31 -9.00 -6.44
N LYS A 241 16.76 -9.00 -5.25
CA LYS A 241 16.91 -10.06 -4.24
C LYS A 241 15.54 -10.52 -3.75
N PRO A 242 15.38 -11.80 -3.38
CA PRO A 242 14.15 -12.23 -2.71
C PRO A 242 13.96 -11.50 -1.40
N ILE A 243 12.74 -11.05 -1.10
CA ILE A 243 12.41 -10.47 0.21
C ILE A 243 12.72 -11.50 1.29
N PRO A 244 13.53 -11.15 2.32
CA PRO A 244 13.98 -12.08 3.35
C PRO A 244 12.79 -12.63 4.16
N ILE A 245 12.76 -13.94 4.36
CA ILE A 245 11.66 -14.59 5.11
C ILE A 245 11.79 -14.46 6.62
N ASP A 246 12.96 -14.15 7.13
CA ASP A 246 13.25 -14.02 8.56
C ASP A 246 12.55 -12.83 9.23
N ILE A 247 12.14 -11.80 8.45
CA ILE A 247 11.32 -10.70 8.97
C ILE A 247 9.92 -11.18 9.41
N LEU A 248 9.44 -12.29 8.85
CA LEU A 248 8.11 -12.83 9.11
C LEU A 248 7.89 -13.20 10.59
N ASP A 249 8.89 -13.80 11.24
CA ASP A 249 8.74 -14.29 12.62
C ASP A 249 8.39 -13.17 13.59
N LYS A 250 9.04 -12.02 13.48
CA LYS A 250 8.75 -10.84 14.31
C LYS A 250 7.37 -10.26 14.02
N LEU A 251 6.96 -10.22 12.75
CA LEU A 251 5.63 -9.76 12.36
C LEU A 251 4.54 -10.70 12.92
N LEU A 252 4.73 -12.03 12.81
CA LEU A 252 3.78 -13.02 13.35
C LEU A 252 3.68 -12.97 14.88
N GLN A 253 4.77 -12.71 15.61
CA GLN A 253 4.75 -12.55 17.06
C GLN A 253 3.95 -11.33 17.52
N ASN A 254 3.83 -10.31 16.68
CA ASN A 254 3.15 -9.05 16.97
C ASN A 254 1.76 -8.93 16.33
N LYS A 255 1.35 -9.84 15.44
CA LYS A 255 0.11 -9.77 14.66
C LYS A 255 -1.19 -9.61 15.47
N ASP A 256 -1.15 -9.96 16.74
CA ASP A 256 -2.31 -9.93 17.63
C ASP A 256 -2.21 -8.81 18.70
N ARG A 257 -1.29 -7.85 18.52
CA ARG A 257 -1.03 -6.75 19.45
C ARG A 257 -2.27 -5.88 19.73
N TYR A 258 -3.17 -5.75 18.75
CA TYR A 258 -4.35 -4.86 18.80
C TYR A 258 -5.69 -5.64 18.75
N LEU A 259 -5.72 -6.86 19.30
CA LEU A 259 -6.95 -7.66 19.41
C LEU A 259 -7.87 -7.20 20.53
#